data_1ce9800fefeeba832c83baf79a653b83
#
_entry.id   1ce9800fefeeba832c83baf79a653b83
#
_cell.length_a   1.000
_cell.length_b   1.000
_cell.length_c   1.000
_cell.angle_alpha   90.00
_cell.angle_beta   90.00
_cell.angle_gamma   90.00
#
_symmetry.space_group_name_H-M   'P 1'
#
loop_
_entity.id
_entity.type
_entity.pdbx_description
1 polymer ?
#
loop_
_entity_poly.entity_id
_entity_poly.type
_entity_poly.pdbx_seq_one_letter_code
_entity_poly.pdbx_strand_id
1 'polypeptide(L)'
;CSLPRAMGVPPGKEQNPEESIKAAVKYIAATDRSLSMVPDKQERIKFILASYNAGLGHIFDAIALADKYGKNKTVWTDNVENYILLKSNEEYFTDPVCKNGYFRGIETYNFVRDINSRYESYKKKIKS
;
A
#
# COMPACT_ATOMS: atom_id res chain seq x y z
N CYS A 1 5.79 -5.33 -12.43
CA CYS A 1 5.25 -4.05 -12.04
C CYS A 1 6.09 -2.89 -12.56
N SER A 2 5.49 -1.95 -13.23
CA SER A 2 6.22 -0.86 -13.89
C SER A 2 5.97 0.49 -13.21
N LEU A 3 5.99 0.52 -11.90
CA LEU A 3 5.76 1.74 -11.14
C LEU A 3 6.65 2.91 -11.55
N PRO A 4 7.98 2.72 -11.80
CA PRO A 4 8.82 3.82 -12.24
C PRO A 4 8.30 4.49 -13.51
N ARG A 5 7.82 3.71 -14.47
CA ARG A 5 7.20 4.27 -15.66
C ARG A 5 5.92 5.01 -15.34
N ALA A 6 5.09 4.41 -14.51
CA ALA A 6 3.83 5.03 -14.09
C ALA A 6 4.07 6.37 -13.40
N MET A 7 5.24 6.54 -12.81
CA MET A 7 5.62 7.77 -12.14
C MET A 7 6.36 8.75 -13.06
N GLY A 8 6.34 8.50 -14.37
CA GLY A 8 6.88 9.43 -15.34
C GLY A 8 8.33 9.24 -15.73
N VAL A 9 8.94 8.12 -15.35
CA VAL A 9 10.31 7.82 -15.76
C VAL A 9 10.31 7.44 -17.25
N PRO A 10 11.11 8.12 -18.09
CA PRO A 10 11.12 7.81 -19.52
C PRO A 10 11.61 6.40 -19.81
N PRO A 11 11.11 5.77 -20.89
CA PRO A 11 11.65 4.47 -21.32
C PRO A 11 13.16 4.55 -21.52
N GLY A 12 13.87 3.52 -21.09
CA GLY A 12 15.33 3.47 -21.19
C GLY A 12 16.06 4.06 -20.00
N LYS A 13 15.34 4.77 -19.11
CA LYS A 13 15.94 5.33 -17.90
C LYS A 13 15.43 4.69 -16.62
N GLU A 14 14.58 3.69 -16.73
CA GLU A 14 14.00 3.02 -15.57
C GLU A 14 15.06 2.35 -14.69
N GLN A 15 16.22 2.03 -15.26
CA GLN A 15 17.31 1.41 -14.53
C GLN A 15 18.30 2.42 -13.94
N ASN A 16 18.11 3.70 -14.21
CA ASN A 16 18.95 4.74 -13.61
C ASN A 16 18.55 4.90 -12.13
N PRO A 17 19.46 4.57 -11.18
CA PRO A 17 19.09 4.64 -9.77
C PRO A 17 18.62 6.01 -9.31
N GLU A 18 19.24 7.07 -9.81
CA GLU A 18 18.85 8.43 -9.42
C GLU A 18 17.43 8.78 -9.88
N GLU A 19 17.10 8.45 -11.12
CA GLU A 19 15.77 8.70 -11.65
C GLU A 19 14.71 7.85 -10.94
N SER A 20 15.05 6.59 -10.63
CA SER A 20 14.15 5.71 -9.90
C SER A 20 13.88 6.21 -8.49
N ILE A 21 14.90 6.73 -7.82
CA ILE A 21 14.75 7.29 -6.47
C ILE A 21 13.87 8.53 -6.53
N LYS A 22 14.06 9.41 -7.50
CA LYS A 22 13.23 10.60 -7.66
C LYS A 22 11.77 10.25 -7.88
N ALA A 23 11.51 9.25 -8.72
CA ALA A 23 10.15 8.80 -9.00
C ALA A 23 9.51 8.24 -7.73
N ALA A 24 10.25 7.45 -6.96
CA ALA A 24 9.75 6.89 -5.71
C ALA A 24 9.43 7.99 -4.68
N VAL A 25 10.29 8.99 -4.57
CA VAL A 25 10.06 10.11 -3.65
C VAL A 25 8.79 10.87 -4.04
N LYS A 26 8.59 11.14 -5.33
CA LYS A 26 7.36 11.79 -5.79
C LYS A 26 6.13 10.97 -5.48
N TYR A 27 6.21 9.67 -5.70
CA TYR A 27 5.10 8.77 -5.40
C TYR A 27 4.76 8.80 -3.91
N ILE A 28 5.76 8.68 -3.06
CA ILE A 28 5.57 8.68 -1.61
C ILE A 28 4.92 9.99 -1.15
N ALA A 29 5.40 11.13 -1.65
CA ALA A 29 4.86 12.42 -1.26
C ALA A 29 3.39 12.57 -1.68
N ALA A 30 3.07 12.19 -2.91
CA ALA A 30 1.70 12.27 -3.41
C ALA A 30 0.78 11.32 -2.65
N THR A 31 1.26 10.11 -2.38
CA THR A 31 0.49 9.08 -1.67
C THR A 31 0.27 9.46 -0.22
N ASP A 32 1.26 10.06 0.42
CA ASP A 32 1.12 10.54 1.79
C ASP A 32 -0.02 11.55 1.89
N ARG A 33 -0.10 12.48 0.94
CA ARG A 33 -1.22 13.43 0.91
C ARG A 33 -2.56 12.74 0.72
N SER A 34 -2.61 11.75 -0.18
CA SER A 34 -3.85 11.01 -0.46
C SER A 34 -4.31 10.18 0.72
N LEU A 35 -3.40 9.80 1.60
CA LEU A 35 -3.68 8.98 2.77
C LEU A 35 -3.67 9.78 4.08
N SER A 36 -3.84 11.09 3.99
CA SER A 36 -3.84 11.97 5.17
C SER A 36 -4.94 11.64 6.17
N MET A 37 -5.98 10.89 5.76
CA MET A 37 -7.01 10.44 6.67
C MET A 37 -6.50 9.41 7.69
N VAL A 38 -5.32 8.84 7.48
CA VAL A 38 -4.68 7.95 8.46
C VAL A 38 -3.81 8.82 9.35
N PRO A 39 -4.24 9.11 10.59
CA PRO A 39 -3.53 10.09 11.43
C PRO A 39 -2.19 9.61 11.98
N ASP A 40 -2.07 8.32 12.26
CA ASP A 40 -0.83 7.75 12.79
C ASP A 40 0.18 7.58 11.65
N LYS A 41 1.34 8.22 11.79
CA LYS A 41 2.38 8.17 10.76
C LYS A 41 2.90 6.76 10.51
N GLN A 42 3.01 5.96 11.56
CA GLN A 42 3.50 4.58 11.41
C GLN A 42 2.49 3.71 10.66
N GLU A 43 1.21 3.88 10.93
CA GLU A 43 0.18 3.19 10.16
C GLU A 43 0.16 3.69 8.72
N ARG A 44 0.24 5.03 8.54
CA ARG A 44 0.24 5.61 7.19
C ARG A 44 1.35 5.05 6.32
N ILE A 45 2.53 4.84 6.87
CA ILE A 45 3.64 4.24 6.14
C ILE A 45 3.27 2.88 5.58
N LYS A 46 2.56 2.06 6.35
CA LYS A 46 2.10 0.75 5.88
C LYS A 46 1.16 0.88 4.68
N PHE A 47 0.25 1.83 4.74
CA PHE A 47 -0.65 2.11 3.62
C PHE A 47 0.10 2.61 2.39
N ILE A 48 1.12 3.45 2.59
CA ILE A 48 1.95 3.95 1.49
C ILE A 48 2.72 2.80 0.84
N LEU A 49 3.31 1.92 1.64
CA LEU A 49 4.02 0.75 1.13
C LEU A 49 3.08 -0.15 0.34
N ALA A 50 1.89 -0.39 0.87
CA ALA A 50 0.88 -1.20 0.19
C ALA A 50 0.47 -0.56 -1.14
N SER A 51 0.29 0.76 -1.15
CA SER A 51 -0.09 1.48 -2.37
C SER A 51 1.03 1.43 -3.42
N TYR A 52 2.27 1.49 -2.98
CA TYR A 52 3.42 1.37 -3.88
C TYR A 52 3.41 0.02 -4.60
N ASN A 53 3.03 -1.04 -3.90
CA ASN A 53 3.01 -2.39 -4.45
C ASN A 53 1.73 -2.68 -5.26
N ALA A 54 0.57 -2.26 -4.76
CA ALA A 54 -0.73 -2.65 -5.30
C ALA A 54 -1.41 -1.58 -6.16
N GLY A 55 -1.08 -0.33 -5.94
CA GLY A 55 -1.80 0.78 -6.52
C GLY A 55 -2.83 1.35 -5.55
N LEU A 56 -2.95 2.67 -5.55
CA LEU A 56 -3.77 3.38 -4.58
C LEU A 56 -5.26 3.02 -4.67
N GLY A 57 -5.75 2.74 -5.89
CA GLY A 57 -7.15 2.37 -6.09
C GLY A 57 -7.54 1.11 -5.31
N HIS A 58 -6.70 0.08 -5.36
CA HIS A 58 -6.97 -1.15 -4.63
C HIS A 58 -6.89 -0.95 -3.13
N ILE A 59 -6.03 -0.06 -2.68
CA ILE A 59 -5.91 0.25 -1.25
C ILE A 59 -7.17 0.99 -0.78
N PHE A 60 -7.70 1.91 -1.55
CA PHE A 60 -8.96 2.57 -1.20
C PHE A 60 -10.12 1.59 -1.18
N ASP A 61 -10.14 0.60 -2.07
CA ASP A 61 -11.15 -0.45 -2.03
C ASP A 61 -11.05 -1.25 -0.73
N ALA A 62 -9.84 -1.62 -0.32
CA ALA A 62 -9.63 -2.36 0.92
C ALA A 62 -10.04 -1.52 2.14
N ILE A 63 -9.75 -0.23 2.14
CA ILE A 63 -10.17 0.69 3.19
C ILE A 63 -11.70 0.75 3.28
N ALA A 64 -12.37 0.86 2.13
CA ALA A 64 -13.83 0.91 2.08
C ALA A 64 -14.46 -0.39 2.59
N LEU A 65 -13.88 -1.54 2.23
CA LEU A 65 -14.33 -2.83 2.74
C LEU A 65 -14.16 -2.92 4.26
N ALA A 66 -13.00 -2.52 4.76
CA ALA A 66 -12.76 -2.55 6.21
C ALA A 66 -13.79 -1.71 6.95
N ASP A 67 -14.07 -0.53 6.44
CA ASP A 67 -15.07 0.37 7.02
C ASP A 67 -16.46 -0.27 7.00
N LYS A 68 -16.85 -0.84 5.87
CA LYS A 68 -18.16 -1.47 5.70
C LYS A 68 -18.35 -2.64 6.67
N TYR A 69 -17.31 -3.42 6.91
CA TYR A 69 -17.40 -4.62 7.75
C TYR A 69 -17.02 -4.35 9.21
N GLY A 70 -16.95 -3.09 9.61
CA GLY A 70 -16.78 -2.73 11.00
C GLY A 70 -15.37 -2.81 11.56
N LYS A 71 -14.37 -2.87 10.66
CA LYS A 71 -12.97 -2.86 11.06
C LYS A 71 -12.41 -1.44 11.04
N ASN A 72 -11.24 -1.26 11.63
CA ASN A 72 -10.62 0.05 11.67
C ASN A 72 -9.98 0.39 10.33
N LYS A 73 -10.56 1.33 9.61
CA LYS A 73 -10.10 1.71 8.26
C LYS A 73 -8.79 2.50 8.26
N THR A 74 -8.31 2.92 9.44
CA THR A 74 -7.05 3.66 9.55
C THR A 74 -5.92 2.82 10.15
N VAL A 75 -6.14 1.52 10.34
CA VAL A 75 -5.13 0.59 10.83
C VAL A 75 -4.93 -0.50 9.80
N TRP A 76 -3.68 -0.71 9.42
CA TRP A 76 -3.35 -1.71 8.41
C TRP A 76 -3.37 -3.13 8.98
N THR A 77 -2.58 -3.36 10.03
CA THR A 77 -2.40 -4.71 10.59
C THR A 77 -3.71 -5.22 11.22
N ASP A 78 -4.10 -6.42 10.82
CA ASP A 78 -5.31 -7.11 11.27
C ASP A 78 -6.62 -6.39 10.92
N ASN A 79 -6.55 -5.32 10.15
CA ASN A 79 -7.72 -4.58 9.71
C ASN A 79 -7.71 -4.49 8.19
N VAL A 80 -7.17 -3.42 7.62
CA VAL A 80 -7.22 -3.21 6.17
C VAL A 80 -6.44 -4.30 5.42
N GLU A 81 -5.35 -4.81 5.99
CA GLU A 81 -4.55 -5.84 5.31
C GLU A 81 -5.38 -7.09 4.97
N ASN A 82 -6.35 -7.44 5.81
CA ASN A 82 -7.20 -8.60 5.55
C ASN A 82 -8.08 -8.38 4.32
N TYR A 83 -8.50 -7.15 4.10
CA TYR A 83 -9.38 -6.83 2.97
C TYR A 83 -8.62 -6.72 1.66
N ILE A 84 -7.33 -6.41 1.68
CA ILE A 84 -6.53 -6.51 0.45
C ILE A 84 -6.41 -7.97 0.01
N LEU A 85 -6.32 -8.91 0.97
CA LEU A 85 -6.36 -10.34 0.65
C LEU A 85 -7.71 -10.76 0.09
N LEU A 86 -8.79 -10.28 0.70
CA LEU A 86 -10.14 -10.66 0.32
C LEU A 86 -10.54 -10.11 -1.05
N LYS A 87 -9.79 -9.16 -1.61
CA LYS A 87 -10.06 -8.65 -2.94
C LYS A 87 -9.83 -9.68 -4.05
N SER A 88 -9.28 -10.83 -3.75
CA SER A 88 -9.23 -11.95 -4.70
C SER A 88 -10.48 -12.81 -4.64
N ASN A 89 -11.36 -12.60 -3.67
CA ASN A 89 -12.60 -13.35 -3.48
C ASN A 89 -13.76 -12.58 -4.12
N GLU A 90 -14.51 -13.25 -4.99
CA GLU A 90 -15.61 -12.64 -5.73
C GLU A 90 -16.62 -11.94 -4.82
N GLU A 91 -16.92 -12.52 -3.67
CA GLU A 91 -17.85 -11.92 -2.71
C GLU A 91 -17.43 -10.50 -2.31
N TYR A 92 -16.12 -10.25 -2.27
CA TYR A 92 -15.60 -8.95 -1.83
C TYR A 92 -15.26 -8.02 -2.99
N PHE A 93 -14.61 -8.51 -4.05
CA PHE A 93 -14.22 -7.60 -5.13
C PHE A 93 -15.41 -7.13 -5.98
N THR A 94 -16.54 -7.82 -5.92
CA THR A 94 -17.75 -7.37 -6.60
C THR A 94 -18.63 -6.46 -5.73
N ASP A 95 -18.25 -6.24 -4.48
CA ASP A 95 -18.97 -5.37 -3.57
C ASP A 95 -19.06 -3.96 -4.16
N PRO A 96 -20.22 -3.27 -4.04
CA PRO A 96 -20.37 -1.91 -4.58
C PRO A 96 -19.33 -0.91 -4.10
N VAL A 97 -18.74 -1.11 -2.91
CA VAL A 97 -17.70 -0.20 -2.42
C VAL A 97 -16.36 -0.39 -3.12
N CYS A 98 -16.17 -1.52 -3.81
CA CYS A 98 -14.96 -1.78 -4.58
C CYS A 98 -15.14 -1.25 -6.00
N LYS A 99 -14.30 -0.28 -6.37
CA LYS A 99 -14.36 0.36 -7.67
C LYS A 99 -13.32 -0.16 -8.65
N ASN A 100 -12.37 -0.94 -8.16
CA ASN A 100 -11.22 -1.39 -8.95
C ASN A 100 -11.20 -2.90 -9.19
N GLY A 101 -12.23 -3.62 -8.72
CA GLY A 101 -12.41 -5.05 -9.02
C GLY A 101 -11.40 -5.97 -8.38
N TYR A 102 -11.15 -7.07 -9.06
CA TYR A 102 -10.27 -8.13 -8.57
C TYR A 102 -8.84 -7.65 -8.35
N PHE A 103 -8.24 -8.12 -7.25
CA PHE A 103 -6.81 -7.91 -7.00
C PHE A 103 -6.27 -9.11 -6.21
N ARG A 104 -5.13 -9.64 -6.64
CA ARG A 104 -4.45 -10.71 -5.92
C ARG A 104 -3.57 -10.08 -4.85
N GLY A 105 -4.10 -9.97 -3.63
CA GLY A 105 -3.49 -9.19 -2.57
C GLY A 105 -2.38 -9.85 -1.78
N ILE A 106 -2.09 -11.14 -2.01
CA ILE A 106 -1.13 -11.86 -1.18
C ILE A 106 0.28 -11.27 -1.27
N GLU A 107 0.70 -10.82 -2.45
CA GLU A 107 2.02 -10.21 -2.60
C GLU A 107 2.14 -8.91 -1.81
N THR A 108 1.11 -8.08 -1.88
CA THR A 108 1.07 -6.82 -1.15
C THR A 108 1.05 -7.06 0.36
N TYR A 109 0.23 -8.00 0.79
CA TYR A 109 0.15 -8.39 2.19
C TYR A 109 1.52 -8.79 2.74
N ASN A 110 2.21 -9.69 2.00
CA ASN A 110 3.52 -10.18 2.42
C ASN A 110 4.58 -9.09 2.34
N PHE A 111 4.52 -8.24 1.31
CA PHE A 111 5.46 -7.14 1.13
C PHE A 111 5.43 -6.20 2.34
N VAL A 112 4.24 -5.77 2.74
CA VAL A 112 4.12 -4.85 3.88
C VAL A 112 4.55 -5.51 5.18
N ARG A 113 4.17 -6.76 5.40
CA ARG A 113 4.59 -7.51 6.59
C ARG A 113 6.11 -7.65 6.67
N ASP A 114 6.73 -7.99 5.54
CA ASP A 114 8.17 -8.19 5.49
C ASP A 114 8.93 -6.88 5.77
N ILE A 115 8.54 -5.80 5.11
CA ILE A 115 9.17 -4.50 5.32
C ILE A 115 8.97 -4.02 6.75
N ASN A 116 7.76 -4.16 7.28
CA ASN A 116 7.46 -3.74 8.65
C ASN A 116 8.27 -4.54 9.67
N SER A 117 8.41 -5.83 9.46
CA SER A 117 9.18 -6.71 10.33
C SER A 117 10.67 -6.32 10.34
N ARG A 118 11.22 -6.01 9.16
CA ARG A 118 12.61 -5.56 9.05
C ARG A 118 12.83 -4.22 9.73
N TYR A 119 11.87 -3.32 9.59
CA TYR A 119 11.94 -2.00 10.22
C TYR A 119 11.91 -2.14 11.74
N GLU A 120 11.01 -2.96 12.28
CA GLU A 120 10.94 -3.19 13.73
C GLU A 120 12.23 -3.82 14.26
N SER A 121 12.80 -4.76 13.54
CA SER A 121 14.06 -5.40 13.90
C SER A 121 15.21 -4.39 13.92
N TYR A 122 15.26 -3.51 12.92
CA TYR A 122 16.26 -2.45 12.80
C TYR A 122 16.16 -1.46 13.96
N LYS A 123 14.94 -1.07 14.32
CA LYS A 123 14.72 -0.17 15.46
C LYS A 123 15.23 -0.76 16.77
N LYS A 124 15.00 -2.06 16.98
CA LYS A 124 15.49 -2.74 18.17
C LYS A 124 17.01 -2.72 18.26
N LYS A 125 17.70 -2.92 17.14
CA LYS A 125 19.16 -2.87 17.09
C LYS A 125 19.70 -1.49 17.44
N ILE A 126 19.03 -0.45 16.97
CA ILE A 126 19.48 0.92 17.24
C ILE A 126 19.29 1.27 18.71
N LYS A 127 18.19 0.79 19.32
CA LYS A 127 17.88 1.11 20.71
C LYS A 127 18.66 0.31 21.74
N SER A 128 19.24 -0.80 21.32
CA SER A 128 20.07 -1.62 22.23
C SER A 128 21.59 -1.25 22.17
#